data_77f45a455525b5eebb9d90850b0eb909
#
_entry.id   77f45a455525b5eebb9d90850b0eb909
#
_cell.length_a   1.000
_cell.length_b   1.000
_cell.length_c   1.000
_cell.angle_alpha   90.00
_cell.angle_beta   90.00
_cell.angle_gamma   90.00
#
_symmetry.space_group_name_H-M   'P 1'
#
loop_
_entity.id
_entity.type
_entity.pdbx_description
1 polymer ?
#
loop_
_entity_poly.entity_id
_entity_poly.type
_entity_poly.pdbx_seq_one_letter_code
_entity_poly.pdbx_strand_id
1 'polypeptide(L)'
;MTRHFIIVFLLLTSGILSSQITKRDSITEQKEDSLSTKLKTKGVVVEELSYRKPINPLAPSKAAFLSAIVPGLGQIYNRRYWKAPIVWGALGTSIAVYSFNNTQFTDARDEFKIRAAGLEGNPALASFDNGDLQDAQERFQEQRDLALLVTILLYALNVVDANVDAHLKQFNVDEKLSMDFKPFIDYNQVIAQPNYGMALTIKL
;
A
#
# COMPACT_ATOMS: atom_id res chain seq x y z
N MET A 1 2.12 -28.90 -8.13
CA MET A 1 1.19 -27.74 -8.22
C MET A 1 1.90 -26.37 -8.29
N THR A 2 3.08 -26.19 -7.73
CA THR A 2 3.84 -24.91 -7.70
C THR A 2 4.31 -24.39 -9.07
N ARG A 3 4.63 -25.27 -10.03
CA ARG A 3 5.11 -24.87 -11.38
C ARG A 3 4.05 -24.15 -12.22
N HIS A 4 2.77 -24.49 -12.07
CA HIS A 4 1.69 -23.86 -12.84
C HIS A 4 1.31 -22.49 -12.30
N PHE A 5 1.49 -22.26 -11.00
CA PHE A 5 1.24 -20.96 -10.36
C PHE A 5 2.25 -19.89 -10.83
N ILE A 6 3.53 -20.28 -11.01
CA ILE A 6 4.59 -19.37 -11.50
C ILE A 6 4.34 -18.98 -12.95
N ILE A 7 3.88 -19.90 -13.79
CA ILE A 7 3.59 -19.63 -15.21
C ILE A 7 2.37 -18.70 -15.36
N VAL A 8 1.32 -18.88 -14.56
CA VAL A 8 0.15 -17.98 -14.54
C VAL A 8 0.52 -16.59 -14.05
N PHE A 9 1.39 -16.47 -13.05
CA PHE A 9 1.89 -15.18 -12.56
C PHE A 9 2.75 -14.45 -13.61
N LEU A 10 3.57 -15.18 -14.37
CA LEU A 10 4.40 -14.64 -15.46
C LEU A 10 3.57 -14.18 -16.67
N LEU A 11 2.47 -14.88 -16.99
CA LEU A 11 1.57 -14.48 -18.08
C LEU A 11 0.70 -13.26 -17.72
N LEU A 12 0.37 -13.07 -16.44
CA LEU A 12 -0.35 -11.88 -15.96
C LEU A 12 0.51 -10.60 -15.98
N THR A 13 1.84 -10.71 -15.89
CA THR A 13 2.74 -9.56 -15.94
C THR A 13 3.02 -9.05 -17.36
N SER A 14 2.83 -9.87 -18.39
CA SER A 14 3.08 -9.49 -19.79
C SER A 14 1.99 -8.67 -20.46
N GLY A 15 0.80 -8.55 -19.85
CA GLY A 15 -0.36 -7.83 -20.41
C GLY A 15 -0.41 -6.32 -20.11
N ILE A 16 0.50 -5.75 -19.30
CA ILE A 16 0.37 -4.38 -18.78
C ILE A 16 1.14 -3.33 -19.62
N LEU A 17 1.81 -3.72 -20.71
CA LEU A 17 2.68 -2.82 -21.49
C LEU A 17 2.01 -2.15 -22.70
N SER A 18 0.72 -1.89 -22.67
CA SER A 18 0.09 -1.09 -23.72
C SER A 18 -1.07 -0.25 -23.19
N SER A 19 -0.80 0.67 -22.29
CA SER A 19 -1.71 1.78 -22.01
C SER A 19 -1.13 3.05 -22.62
N GLN A 20 -1.64 3.42 -23.79
CA GLN A 20 -1.35 4.71 -24.42
C GLN A 20 -1.87 5.82 -23.50
N ILE A 21 -0.95 6.58 -22.93
CA ILE A 21 -1.23 7.85 -22.26
C ILE A 21 -1.75 8.81 -23.33
N THR A 22 -3.04 9.03 -23.35
CA THR A 22 -3.67 10.06 -24.14
C THR A 22 -3.25 11.42 -23.59
N LYS A 23 -2.42 12.09 -24.34
CA LYS A 23 -1.88 13.43 -24.11
C LYS A 23 -2.99 14.47 -24.22
N ARG A 24 -3.77 14.64 -23.13
CA ARG A 24 -4.88 15.62 -23.09
C ARG A 24 -4.61 16.84 -22.22
N ASP A 25 -3.51 16.85 -21.44
CA ASP A 25 -3.24 17.92 -20.48
C ASP A 25 -2.31 19.02 -21.01
N SER A 26 -1.73 18.83 -22.22
CA SER A 26 -0.71 19.77 -22.75
C SER A 26 -1.26 21.04 -23.41
N ILE A 27 -2.56 21.14 -23.67
CA ILE A 27 -3.13 22.30 -24.38
C ILE A 27 -3.52 23.42 -23.41
N THR A 28 -3.88 23.08 -22.17
CA THR A 28 -4.28 24.07 -21.16
C THR A 28 -3.05 24.74 -20.52
N GLU A 29 -2.01 23.96 -20.20
CA GLU A 29 -0.76 24.51 -19.66
C GLU A 29 -0.03 25.45 -20.63
N GLN A 30 0.04 25.13 -21.93
CA GLN A 30 0.68 26.00 -22.91
C GLN A 30 -0.05 27.33 -23.10
N LYS A 31 -1.36 27.39 -22.87
CA LYS A 31 -2.14 28.63 -23.03
C LYS A 31 -1.99 29.54 -21.82
N GLU A 32 -1.84 29.00 -20.62
CA GLU A 32 -1.59 29.76 -19.39
C GLU A 32 -0.17 30.31 -19.32
N ASP A 33 0.85 29.51 -19.71
CA ASP A 33 2.23 29.96 -19.77
C ASP A 33 2.44 31.10 -20.79
N SER A 34 1.77 31.05 -21.93
CA SER A 34 1.84 32.12 -22.93
C SER A 34 1.16 33.41 -22.47
N LEU A 35 0.12 33.30 -21.66
CA LEU A 35 -0.59 34.47 -21.11
C LEU A 35 0.20 35.12 -19.97
N SER A 36 0.76 34.31 -19.05
CA SER A 36 1.60 34.76 -17.95
C SER A 36 2.87 35.46 -18.44
N THR A 37 3.49 34.93 -19.49
CA THR A 37 4.65 35.53 -20.14
C THR A 37 4.31 36.89 -20.80
N LYS A 38 3.16 37.00 -21.46
CA LYS A 38 2.69 38.27 -22.06
C LYS A 38 2.35 39.32 -21.00
N LEU A 39 1.85 38.91 -19.82
CA LEU A 39 1.52 39.83 -18.76
C LEU A 39 2.79 40.31 -18.03
N LYS A 40 3.77 39.45 -17.80
CA LYS A 40 5.10 39.82 -17.25
C LYS A 40 5.82 40.82 -18.15
N THR A 41 5.71 40.69 -19.48
CA THR A 41 6.32 41.64 -20.45
C THR A 41 5.67 43.01 -20.38
N LYS A 42 4.45 43.15 -19.89
CA LYS A 42 3.72 44.43 -19.72
C LYS A 42 3.93 45.05 -18.32
N GLY A 43 4.86 44.53 -17.50
CA GLY A 43 5.14 45.05 -16.17
C GLY A 43 4.06 44.79 -15.11
N VAL A 44 3.10 43.92 -15.41
CA VAL A 44 2.11 43.47 -14.43
C VAL A 44 2.75 42.40 -13.56
N VAL A 45 2.85 42.65 -12.27
CA VAL A 45 3.25 41.62 -11.29
C VAL A 45 2.15 40.57 -11.26
N VAL A 46 2.36 39.50 -12.00
CA VAL A 46 1.52 38.32 -11.89
C VAL A 46 1.96 37.60 -10.64
N GLU A 47 1.26 37.82 -9.54
CA GLU A 47 1.40 36.97 -8.36
C GLU A 47 1.06 35.57 -8.85
N GLU A 48 2.02 34.65 -8.77
CA GLU A 48 1.78 33.24 -9.11
C GLU A 48 0.69 32.74 -8.17
N LEU A 49 -0.54 32.74 -8.68
CA LEU A 49 -1.66 32.07 -8.05
C LEU A 49 -1.20 30.62 -7.89
N SER A 50 -0.88 30.23 -6.66
CA SER A 50 -0.44 28.87 -6.36
C SER A 50 -1.50 27.93 -6.93
N TYR A 51 -1.15 27.24 -8.01
CA TYR A 51 -2.02 26.29 -8.70
C TYR A 51 -2.42 25.20 -7.72
N ARG A 52 -3.60 25.32 -7.14
CA ARG A 52 -4.17 24.26 -6.32
C ARG A 52 -4.40 23.08 -7.24
N LYS A 53 -3.62 22.03 -7.05
CA LYS A 53 -3.75 20.78 -7.79
C LYS A 53 -5.23 20.36 -7.80
N PRO A 54 -5.84 20.16 -8.97
CA PRO A 54 -7.27 19.84 -9.04
C PRO A 54 -7.56 18.59 -8.23
N ILE A 55 -8.54 18.69 -7.34
CA ILE A 55 -8.99 17.57 -6.52
C ILE A 55 -9.61 16.53 -7.47
N ASN A 56 -9.07 15.31 -7.46
CA ASN A 56 -9.64 14.22 -8.24
C ASN A 56 -10.59 13.39 -7.34
N PRO A 57 -11.92 13.59 -7.42
CA PRO A 57 -12.87 12.93 -6.53
C PRO A 57 -12.91 11.41 -6.68
N LEU A 58 -12.43 10.88 -7.81
CA LEU A 58 -12.39 9.43 -8.07
C LEU A 58 -11.12 8.75 -7.57
N ALA A 59 -10.10 9.49 -7.14
CA ALA A 59 -8.83 8.89 -6.72
C ALA A 59 -8.96 7.94 -5.52
N PRO A 60 -9.76 8.26 -4.46
CA PRO A 60 -9.96 7.34 -3.34
C PRO A 60 -10.67 6.06 -3.75
N SER A 61 -11.72 6.16 -4.54
CA SER A 61 -12.45 4.98 -5.04
C SER A 61 -11.57 4.09 -5.92
N LYS A 62 -10.70 4.68 -6.75
CA LYS A 62 -9.73 3.93 -7.55
C LYS A 62 -8.70 3.21 -6.67
N ALA A 63 -8.17 3.87 -5.65
CA ALA A 63 -7.22 3.26 -4.72
C ALA A 63 -7.85 2.07 -3.98
N ALA A 64 -9.08 2.24 -3.46
CA ALA A 64 -9.82 1.18 -2.80
C ALA A 64 -10.09 0.00 -3.75
N PHE A 65 -10.55 0.28 -4.97
CA PHE A 65 -10.83 -0.74 -5.98
C PHE A 65 -9.58 -1.54 -6.37
N LEU A 66 -8.45 -0.87 -6.57
CA LEU A 66 -7.18 -1.53 -6.87
C LEU A 66 -6.73 -2.43 -5.72
N SER A 67 -6.88 -1.99 -4.46
CA SER A 67 -6.58 -2.80 -3.28
C SER A 67 -7.54 -3.97 -3.09
N ALA A 68 -8.78 -3.84 -3.58
CA ALA A 68 -9.76 -4.92 -3.55
C ALA A 68 -9.52 -5.98 -4.64
N ILE A 69 -8.88 -5.65 -5.77
CA ILE A 69 -8.50 -6.63 -6.79
C ILE A 69 -7.20 -7.34 -6.39
N VAL A 70 -6.18 -6.57 -6.06
CA VAL A 70 -4.88 -7.09 -5.62
C VAL A 70 -4.45 -6.31 -4.38
N PRO A 71 -4.33 -6.98 -3.22
CA PRO A 71 -3.89 -6.34 -1.99
C PRO A 71 -2.56 -5.60 -2.21
N GLY A 72 -2.48 -4.35 -1.71
CA GLY A 72 -1.29 -3.53 -1.86
C GLY A 72 -1.22 -2.65 -3.12
N LEU A 73 -2.01 -2.91 -4.17
CA LEU A 73 -1.99 -2.06 -5.38
C LEU A 73 -2.50 -0.63 -5.11
N GLY A 74 -3.44 -0.45 -4.22
CA GLY A 74 -3.90 0.88 -3.82
C GLY A 74 -2.80 1.70 -3.13
N GLN A 75 -1.97 1.07 -2.31
CA GLN A 75 -0.82 1.70 -1.68
C GLN A 75 0.23 2.11 -2.73
N ILE A 76 0.45 1.28 -3.76
CA ILE A 76 1.32 1.60 -4.89
C ILE A 76 0.74 2.77 -5.70
N TYR A 77 -0.55 2.77 -5.98
CA TYR A 77 -1.25 3.88 -6.64
C TYR A 77 -1.11 5.19 -5.85
N ASN A 78 -1.20 5.12 -4.52
CA ASN A 78 -1.00 6.25 -3.61
C ASN A 78 0.48 6.66 -3.46
N ARG A 79 1.42 5.99 -4.16
CA ARG A 79 2.88 6.18 -4.04
C ARG A 79 3.42 5.90 -2.63
N ARG A 80 2.73 5.08 -1.84
CA ARG A 80 3.15 4.60 -0.53
C ARG A 80 3.80 3.21 -0.66
N TYR A 81 4.83 3.10 -1.49
CA TYR A 81 5.47 1.83 -1.88
C TYR A 81 5.92 0.97 -0.69
N TRP A 82 6.33 1.59 0.40
CA TRP A 82 6.80 0.89 1.60
C TRP A 82 5.68 0.13 2.34
N LYS A 83 4.40 0.52 2.17
CA LYS A 83 3.26 -0.19 2.76
C LYS A 83 2.92 -1.48 2.02
N ALA A 84 3.13 -1.55 0.72
CA ALA A 84 2.79 -2.72 -0.09
C ALA A 84 3.47 -4.02 0.39
N PRO A 85 4.80 -4.08 0.65
CA PRO A 85 5.43 -5.27 1.19
C PRO A 85 4.92 -5.64 2.59
N ILE A 86 4.51 -4.68 3.42
CA ILE A 86 3.92 -4.96 4.74
C ILE A 86 2.57 -5.67 4.57
N VAL A 87 1.72 -5.19 3.66
CA VAL A 87 0.44 -5.82 3.35
C VAL A 87 0.65 -7.26 2.85
N TRP A 88 1.59 -7.47 1.94
CA TRP A 88 1.88 -8.81 1.42
C TRP A 88 2.47 -9.73 2.49
N GLY A 89 3.34 -9.23 3.35
CA GLY A 89 3.88 -9.97 4.49
C GLY A 89 2.78 -10.38 5.48
N ALA A 90 1.92 -9.46 5.86
CA ALA A 90 0.83 -9.71 6.80
C ALA A 90 -0.18 -10.74 6.25
N LEU A 91 -0.66 -10.54 5.01
CA LEU A 91 -1.58 -11.48 4.37
C LEU A 91 -0.92 -12.84 4.11
N GLY A 92 0.32 -12.84 3.63
CA GLY A 92 1.06 -14.07 3.37
C GLY A 92 1.26 -14.91 4.64
N THR A 93 1.63 -14.26 5.74
CA THR A 93 1.77 -14.92 7.04
C THR A 93 0.44 -15.47 7.54
N SER A 94 -0.63 -14.68 7.45
CA SER A 94 -1.97 -15.11 7.87
C SER A 94 -2.48 -16.32 7.07
N ILE A 95 -2.28 -16.31 5.74
CA ILE A 95 -2.61 -17.44 4.86
C ILE A 95 -1.76 -18.67 5.18
N ALA A 96 -0.47 -18.48 5.49
CA ALA A 96 0.41 -19.59 5.89
C ALA A 96 -0.04 -20.24 7.19
N VAL A 97 -0.42 -19.44 8.20
CA VAL A 97 -0.98 -19.92 9.46
C VAL A 97 -2.30 -20.67 9.22
N TYR A 98 -3.18 -20.13 8.39
CA TYR A 98 -4.41 -20.82 8.00
C TYR A 98 -4.11 -22.19 7.34
N SER A 99 -3.22 -22.21 6.37
CA SER A 99 -2.86 -23.43 5.62
C SER A 99 -2.26 -24.49 6.53
N PHE A 100 -1.37 -24.08 7.45
CA PHE A 100 -0.76 -24.98 8.43
C PHE A 100 -1.81 -25.61 9.34
N ASN A 101 -2.67 -24.80 9.96
CA ASN A 101 -3.72 -25.31 10.85
C ASN A 101 -4.75 -26.18 10.11
N ASN A 102 -5.08 -25.82 8.85
CA ASN A 102 -5.96 -26.61 8.03
C ASN A 102 -5.38 -28.01 7.70
N THR A 103 -4.08 -28.09 7.43
CA THR A 103 -3.40 -29.38 7.20
C THR A 103 -3.45 -30.22 8.46
N GLN A 104 -3.06 -29.68 9.62
CA GLN A 104 -3.07 -30.39 10.89
C GLN A 104 -4.50 -30.87 11.28
N PHE A 105 -5.49 -30.01 11.08
CA PHE A 105 -6.90 -30.38 11.27
C PHE A 105 -7.31 -31.56 10.36
N THR A 106 -6.94 -31.50 9.09
CA THR A 106 -7.31 -32.54 8.11
C THR A 106 -6.64 -33.87 8.43
N ASP A 107 -5.37 -33.83 8.79
CA ASP A 107 -4.59 -35.02 9.12
C ASP A 107 -5.16 -35.71 10.39
N ALA A 108 -5.44 -34.96 11.45
CA ALA A 108 -6.04 -35.49 12.67
C ALA A 108 -7.45 -36.05 12.42
N ARG A 109 -8.26 -35.36 11.61
CA ARG A 109 -9.62 -35.79 11.26
C ARG A 109 -9.62 -37.07 10.42
N ASP A 110 -8.74 -37.16 9.43
CA ASP A 110 -8.71 -38.29 8.53
C ASP A 110 -8.14 -39.52 9.24
N GLU A 111 -7.15 -39.37 10.13
CA GLU A 111 -6.67 -40.44 11.00
C GLU A 111 -7.77 -40.95 11.92
N PHE A 112 -8.52 -40.06 12.58
CA PHE A 112 -9.65 -40.44 13.42
C PHE A 112 -10.70 -41.25 12.65
N LYS A 113 -11.03 -40.85 11.40
CA LYS A 113 -11.98 -41.58 10.56
C LYS A 113 -11.48 -42.97 10.18
N ILE A 114 -10.19 -43.12 9.84
CA ILE A 114 -9.57 -44.38 9.49
C ILE A 114 -9.68 -45.33 10.66
N ARG A 115 -9.36 -44.89 11.87
CA ARG A 115 -9.47 -45.70 13.07
C ARG A 115 -10.90 -46.07 13.45
N ALA A 116 -11.83 -45.10 13.30
CA ALA A 116 -13.25 -45.32 13.52
C ALA A 116 -13.85 -46.35 12.57
N ALA A 117 -13.28 -46.47 11.35
CA ALA A 117 -13.63 -47.49 10.37
C ALA A 117 -12.98 -48.86 10.63
N GLY A 118 -12.19 -49.00 11.69
CA GLY A 118 -11.47 -50.26 12.04
C GLY A 118 -10.29 -50.56 11.11
N LEU A 119 -9.80 -49.57 10.38
CA LEU A 119 -8.64 -49.68 9.50
C LEU A 119 -7.36 -49.28 10.24
N GLU A 120 -6.21 -49.80 9.77
CA GLU A 120 -4.91 -49.39 10.28
C GLU A 120 -4.63 -47.93 9.94
N GLY A 121 -4.37 -47.13 10.99
CA GLY A 121 -4.05 -45.72 10.84
C GLY A 121 -2.57 -45.47 10.54
N ASN A 122 -2.22 -44.20 10.44
CA ASN A 122 -0.83 -43.78 10.20
C ASN A 122 0.10 -44.15 11.37
N PRO A 123 1.17 -44.94 11.12
CA PRO A 123 2.14 -45.32 12.18
C PRO A 123 2.77 -44.14 12.93
N ALA A 124 2.91 -42.99 12.27
CA ALA A 124 3.43 -41.78 12.88
C ALA A 124 2.52 -41.20 13.98
N LEU A 125 1.24 -41.49 13.92
CA LEU A 125 0.21 -41.05 14.88
C LEU A 125 -0.21 -42.18 15.85
N ALA A 126 0.42 -43.32 15.81
CA ALA A 126 0.07 -44.49 16.62
C ALA A 126 0.15 -44.24 18.14
N SER A 127 0.95 -43.30 18.59
CA SER A 127 1.08 -42.88 19.99
C SER A 127 -0.07 -42.00 20.50
N PHE A 128 -0.91 -41.48 19.64
CA PHE A 128 -2.05 -40.64 20.02
C PHE A 128 -3.30 -41.50 20.16
N ASP A 129 -4.04 -41.30 21.25
CA ASP A 129 -5.33 -41.92 21.45
C ASP A 129 -6.42 -41.21 20.61
N ASN A 130 -7.61 -41.82 20.48
CA ASN A 130 -8.72 -41.21 19.80
C ASN A 130 -9.21 -39.90 20.44
N GLY A 131 -9.07 -39.77 21.76
CA GLY A 131 -9.32 -38.53 22.48
C GLY A 131 -8.34 -37.43 22.08
N ASP A 132 -7.04 -37.74 22.02
CA ASP A 132 -6.00 -36.81 21.60
C ASP A 132 -6.24 -36.30 20.16
N LEU A 133 -6.72 -37.18 19.27
CA LEU A 133 -7.04 -36.80 17.90
C LEU A 133 -8.27 -35.88 17.80
N GLN A 134 -9.27 -36.06 18.67
CA GLN A 134 -10.42 -35.17 18.75
C GLN A 134 -10.00 -33.79 19.29
N ASP A 135 -9.23 -33.75 20.37
CA ASP A 135 -8.72 -32.50 20.95
C ASP A 135 -7.84 -31.75 19.94
N ALA A 136 -7.03 -32.48 19.19
CA ALA A 136 -6.23 -31.91 18.11
C ALA A 136 -7.09 -31.30 17.00
N GLN A 137 -8.14 -31.99 16.58
CA GLN A 137 -9.08 -31.48 15.58
C GLN A 137 -9.74 -30.17 16.05
N GLU A 138 -10.29 -30.17 17.28
CA GLU A 138 -10.95 -28.97 17.83
C GLU A 138 -9.98 -27.81 17.90
N ARG A 139 -8.80 -28.01 18.45
CA ARG A 139 -7.77 -26.98 18.59
C ARG A 139 -7.32 -26.41 17.24
N PHE A 140 -7.01 -27.25 16.27
CA PHE A 140 -6.57 -26.77 14.95
C PHE A 140 -7.71 -26.16 14.15
N GLN A 141 -8.95 -26.60 14.33
CA GLN A 141 -10.13 -25.98 13.77
C GLN A 141 -10.29 -24.53 14.28
N GLU A 142 -10.24 -24.33 15.59
CA GLU A 142 -10.35 -23.00 16.19
C GLU A 142 -9.26 -22.06 15.67
N GLN A 143 -8.00 -22.54 15.65
CA GLN A 143 -6.88 -21.72 15.15
C GLN A 143 -6.99 -21.42 13.65
N ARG A 144 -7.47 -22.36 12.84
CA ARG A 144 -7.74 -22.17 11.43
C ARG A 144 -8.82 -21.12 11.20
N ASP A 145 -9.91 -21.22 11.93
CA ASP A 145 -11.07 -20.32 11.79
C ASP A 145 -10.70 -18.90 12.27
N LEU A 146 -9.91 -18.79 13.35
CA LEU A 146 -9.33 -17.53 13.78
C LEU A 146 -8.38 -16.92 12.73
N ALA A 147 -7.50 -17.74 12.13
CA ALA A 147 -6.61 -17.29 11.07
C ALA A 147 -7.38 -16.80 9.84
N LEU A 148 -8.48 -17.46 9.48
CA LEU A 148 -9.37 -17.02 8.41
C LEU A 148 -10.00 -15.65 8.72
N LEU A 149 -10.51 -15.48 9.93
CA LEU A 149 -11.09 -14.22 10.38
C LEU A 149 -10.07 -13.08 10.34
N VAL A 150 -8.85 -13.32 10.84
CA VAL A 150 -7.74 -12.36 10.78
C VAL A 150 -7.38 -12.02 9.34
N THR A 151 -7.35 -12.99 8.44
CA THR A 151 -7.07 -12.76 7.02
C THR A 151 -8.11 -11.82 6.39
N ILE A 152 -9.40 -12.06 6.67
CA ILE A 152 -10.49 -11.21 6.18
C ILE A 152 -10.38 -9.78 6.73
N LEU A 153 -10.07 -9.65 8.02
CA LEU A 153 -9.88 -8.33 8.64
C LEU A 153 -8.69 -7.58 8.05
N LEU A 154 -7.54 -8.23 7.87
CA LEU A 154 -6.35 -7.64 7.24
C LEU A 154 -6.65 -7.19 5.81
N TYR A 155 -7.40 -8.01 5.07
CA TYR A 155 -7.81 -7.65 3.71
C TYR A 155 -8.74 -6.42 3.69
N ALA A 156 -9.74 -6.38 4.56
CA ALA A 156 -10.64 -5.23 4.68
C ALA A 156 -9.88 -3.96 5.09
N LEU A 157 -9.00 -4.05 6.08
CA LEU A 157 -8.15 -2.94 6.52
C LEU A 157 -7.24 -2.42 5.39
N ASN A 158 -6.68 -3.30 4.56
CA ASN A 158 -5.89 -2.90 3.41
C ASN A 158 -6.68 -2.04 2.42
N VAL A 159 -7.94 -2.40 2.14
CA VAL A 159 -8.81 -1.62 1.24
C VAL A 159 -9.18 -0.26 1.85
N VAL A 160 -9.51 -0.24 3.15
CA VAL A 160 -9.83 0.99 3.88
C VAL A 160 -8.60 1.91 3.95
N ASP A 161 -7.41 1.39 4.29
CA ASP A 161 -6.16 2.17 4.34
C ASP A 161 -5.85 2.82 2.99
N ALA A 162 -6.01 2.08 1.88
CA ALA A 162 -5.80 2.63 0.54
C ALA A 162 -6.76 3.78 0.21
N ASN A 163 -8.01 3.67 0.63
CA ASN A 163 -9.03 4.71 0.45
C ASN A 163 -8.69 5.97 1.26
N VAL A 164 -8.42 5.79 2.56
CA VAL A 164 -8.09 6.87 3.49
C VAL A 164 -6.82 7.60 3.06
N ASP A 165 -5.75 6.87 2.71
CA ASP A 165 -4.50 7.47 2.20
C ASP A 165 -4.74 8.34 0.96
N ALA A 166 -5.60 7.90 0.04
CA ALA A 166 -5.93 8.65 -1.16
C ALA A 166 -6.73 9.93 -0.85
N HIS A 167 -7.65 9.89 0.13
CA HIS A 167 -8.33 11.06 0.63
C HIS A 167 -7.36 12.05 1.29
N LEU A 168 -6.56 11.59 2.23
CA LEU A 168 -5.60 12.44 2.93
C LEU A 168 -4.61 13.11 1.98
N LYS A 169 -4.20 12.43 0.92
CA LYS A 169 -3.30 12.98 -0.09
C LYS A 169 -3.91 14.14 -0.86
N GLN A 170 -5.24 14.19 -1.00
CA GLN A 170 -5.93 15.31 -1.65
C GLN A 170 -6.06 16.52 -0.73
N PHE A 171 -6.14 16.29 0.58
CA PHE A 171 -6.23 17.34 1.61
C PHE A 171 -4.88 17.82 2.11
N ASN A 172 -3.77 17.20 1.68
CA ASN A 172 -2.43 17.64 2.07
C ASN A 172 -2.07 18.91 1.28
N VAL A 173 -2.62 20.03 1.72
CA VAL A 173 -2.78 21.27 0.95
C VAL A 173 -1.71 22.27 1.22
N ASP A 174 -0.76 22.07 2.10
CA ASP A 174 0.21 23.10 2.37
C ASP A 174 1.66 22.69 2.07
N GLU A 175 1.99 22.73 0.76
CA GLU A 175 3.38 22.98 0.34
C GLU A 175 3.87 24.39 0.75
N LYS A 176 3.00 25.21 1.37
CA LYS A 176 3.33 26.55 1.85
C LYS A 176 4.04 26.57 3.20
N LEU A 177 3.91 25.55 4.02
CA LEU A 177 4.68 25.41 5.24
C LEU A 177 6.07 24.85 4.90
N SER A 178 6.90 25.64 4.28
CA SER A 178 8.29 25.27 4.03
C SER A 178 9.22 26.00 5.00
N MET A 179 10.00 25.20 5.70
CA MET A 179 11.10 25.66 6.54
C MET A 179 12.37 25.65 5.68
N ASP A 180 12.86 26.82 5.30
CA ASP A 180 14.04 26.95 4.46
C ASP A 180 15.21 27.45 5.29
N PHE A 181 16.28 26.63 5.36
CA PHE A 181 17.52 26.98 6.03
C PHE A 181 18.54 27.43 5.00
N LYS A 182 18.87 28.72 5.00
CA LYS A 182 19.90 29.25 4.11
C LYS A 182 21.04 29.83 4.91
N PRO A 183 22.28 29.40 4.68
CA PRO A 183 23.43 30.12 5.18
C PRO A 183 23.52 31.47 4.46
N PHE A 184 23.72 32.55 5.17
CA PHE A 184 23.96 33.83 4.56
C PHE A 184 25.33 34.40 5.04
N ILE A 185 25.96 35.11 4.13
CA ILE A 185 27.17 35.91 4.42
C ILE A 185 26.81 37.32 4.03
N ASP A 186 26.77 38.20 5.03
CA ASP A 186 26.55 39.61 4.82
C ASP A 186 27.83 40.38 5.14
N TYR A 187 28.17 41.37 4.32
CA TYR A 187 29.37 42.17 4.51
C TYR A 187 29.02 43.52 5.11
N ASN A 188 29.27 43.68 6.40
CA ASN A 188 29.02 44.95 7.06
C ASN A 188 30.06 46.01 6.64
N GLN A 189 29.64 46.96 5.82
CA GLN A 189 30.50 48.00 5.26
C GLN A 189 31.04 48.98 6.33
N VAL A 190 30.41 49.07 7.52
CA VAL A 190 30.83 49.99 8.58
C VAL A 190 31.98 49.41 9.42
N ILE A 191 31.99 48.11 9.62
CA ILE A 191 32.97 47.40 10.47
C ILE A 191 34.02 46.65 9.60
N ALA A 192 33.82 46.61 8.30
CA ALA A 192 34.64 45.88 7.32
C ALA A 192 34.87 44.39 7.67
N GLN A 193 33.91 43.76 8.34
CA GLN A 193 33.96 42.34 8.71
C GLN A 193 32.77 41.57 8.12
N PRO A 194 33.00 40.33 7.64
CA PRO A 194 31.93 39.45 7.20
C PRO A 194 31.15 38.89 8.40
N ASN A 195 29.81 39.04 8.38
CA ASN A 195 28.92 38.39 9.30
C ASN A 195 28.42 37.07 8.69
N TYR A 196 28.61 35.99 9.42
CA TYR A 196 28.12 34.67 9.06
C TYR A 196 26.87 34.35 9.86
N GLY A 197 25.83 33.86 9.23
CA GLY A 197 24.60 33.47 9.89
C GLY A 197 23.82 32.43 9.16
N MET A 198 22.81 31.91 9.82
CA MET A 198 21.81 31.04 9.21
C MET A 198 20.45 31.73 9.28
N ALA A 199 19.82 31.93 8.14
CA ALA A 199 18.47 32.47 8.07
C ALA A 199 17.47 31.31 8.05
N LEU A 200 16.52 31.35 8.97
CA LEU A 200 15.36 30.43 8.98
C LEU A 200 14.16 31.21 8.43
N THR A 201 13.73 30.84 7.24
CA THR A 201 12.53 31.42 6.64
C THR A 201 11.38 30.45 6.82
N ILE A 202 10.37 30.83 7.60
CA ILE A 202 9.11 30.10 7.77
C ILE A 202 8.08 30.82 6.88
N LYS A 203 7.62 30.14 5.84
CA LYS A 203 6.46 30.60 5.05
C LYS A 203 5.21 30.00 5.71
N LEU A 204 4.33 30.87 6.16
CA LEU A 204 3.02 30.56 6.75
C LEU A 204 1.94 30.63 5.67
#